data_7cbb6145628774c91086ba77eab639f1
#
_entry.id   7cbb6145628774c91086ba77eab639f1
#
_cell.length_a   1.000
_cell.length_b   1.000
_cell.length_c   1.000
_cell.angle_alpha   90.00
_cell.angle_beta   90.00
_cell.angle_gamma   90.00
#
_symmetry.space_group_name_H-M   'P 1'
#
loop_
_entity.id
_entity.type
_entity.pdbx_description
1 polymer ?
#
loop_
_entity_poly.entity_id
_entity_poly.type
_entity_poly.pdbx_seq_one_letter_code
_entity_poly.pdbx_strand_id
1 'polypeptide(L)'
;MKRKFVDFKVLTASLCCAVVMGVISFVFLKMLGLSSVFREYFPYCIWFLPLSGMLTAFVYKKYGGESSKGNNLIIQSANEGVKVPKRLAVLTFFFTLLTHFSGGSAGREGTAVQIGGTLTSNVADKFGFKKEDRKTIILSGLSSAFGSVFGTPLAGAFFGM
;
A
#
# COMPACT_ATOMS: atom_id res chain seq x y z
N MET A 1 23.21 -19.51 14.01
CA MET A 1 22.33 -18.75 13.07
C MET A 1 23.03 -18.72 11.70
N LYS A 2 22.64 -19.63 10.77
CA LYS A 2 23.23 -19.68 9.42
C LYS A 2 22.71 -18.48 8.63
N ARG A 3 23.54 -17.50 8.31
CA ARG A 3 23.24 -16.45 7.31
C ARG A 3 23.02 -17.18 5.97
N LYS A 4 21.77 -17.38 5.60
CA LYS A 4 21.45 -17.75 4.21
C LYS A 4 21.74 -16.51 3.36
N PHE A 5 22.59 -16.67 2.35
CA PHE A 5 22.72 -15.69 1.29
C PHE A 5 21.31 -15.46 0.71
N VAL A 6 20.92 -14.19 0.58
CA VAL A 6 19.66 -13.83 -0.05
C VAL A 6 19.68 -14.40 -1.47
N ASP A 7 18.68 -15.21 -1.79
CA ASP A 7 18.62 -15.85 -3.11
C ASP A 7 18.53 -14.73 -4.17
N PHE A 8 19.32 -14.80 -5.24
CA PHE A 8 19.33 -13.81 -6.31
C PHE A 8 17.93 -13.51 -6.85
N LYS A 9 17.06 -14.54 -6.87
CA LYS A 9 15.65 -14.41 -7.25
C LYS A 9 14.86 -13.50 -6.29
N VAL A 10 15.12 -13.58 -4.99
CA VAL A 10 14.48 -12.73 -3.97
C VAL A 10 14.93 -11.27 -4.14
N LEU A 11 16.23 -11.07 -4.35
CA LEU A 11 16.80 -9.73 -4.56
C LEU A 11 16.22 -9.07 -5.81
N THR A 12 16.19 -9.77 -6.95
CA THR A 12 15.64 -9.23 -8.18
C THR A 12 14.15 -8.96 -8.09
N ALA A 13 13.36 -9.85 -7.47
CA ALA A 13 11.94 -9.65 -7.25
C ALA A 13 11.68 -8.42 -6.35
N SER A 14 12.44 -8.27 -5.25
CA SER A 14 12.32 -7.12 -4.35
C SER A 14 12.69 -5.80 -5.05
N LEU A 15 13.75 -5.80 -5.87
CA LEU A 15 14.18 -4.62 -6.63
C LEU A 15 13.12 -4.20 -7.66
N CYS A 16 12.60 -5.14 -8.43
CA CYS A 16 11.52 -4.88 -9.39
C CYS A 16 10.27 -4.32 -8.69
N CYS A 17 9.87 -4.92 -7.55
CA CYS A 17 8.75 -4.42 -6.76
C CYS A 17 9.01 -3.00 -6.23
N ALA A 18 10.24 -2.70 -5.81
CA ALA A 18 10.61 -1.36 -5.32
C ALA A 18 10.50 -0.29 -6.41
N VAL A 19 10.94 -0.60 -7.64
CA VAL A 19 10.80 0.31 -8.79
C VAL A 19 9.32 0.55 -9.11
N VAL A 20 8.52 -0.51 -9.19
CA VAL A 20 7.07 -0.40 -9.45
C VAL A 20 6.40 0.42 -8.33
N MET A 21 6.79 0.18 -7.08
CA MET A 21 6.26 0.93 -5.94
C MET A 21 6.64 2.40 -5.98
N GLY A 22 7.86 2.74 -6.43
CA GLY A 22 8.29 4.13 -6.67
C GLY A 22 7.39 4.86 -7.67
N VAL A 23 7.06 4.20 -8.79
CA VAL A 23 6.14 4.74 -9.80
C VAL A 23 4.73 4.94 -9.25
N ILE A 24 4.20 3.93 -8.54
CA ILE A 24 2.86 4.02 -7.91
C ILE A 24 2.82 5.16 -6.89
N SER A 25 3.86 5.29 -6.05
CA SER A 25 3.96 6.38 -5.07
C SER A 25 4.03 7.75 -5.73
N PHE A 26 4.78 7.88 -6.82
CA PHE A 26 4.84 9.13 -7.58
C PHE A 26 3.45 9.55 -8.09
N VAL A 27 2.73 8.62 -8.74
CA VAL A 27 1.36 8.89 -9.22
C VAL A 27 0.44 9.23 -8.06
N PHE A 28 0.49 8.47 -6.97
CA PHE A 28 -0.32 8.70 -5.78
C PHE A 28 -0.10 10.09 -5.18
N LEU A 29 1.17 10.50 -4.99
CA LEU A 29 1.51 11.81 -4.44
C LEU A 29 1.11 12.96 -5.37
N LYS A 30 1.25 12.78 -6.69
CA LYS A 30 0.77 13.77 -7.67
C LYS A 30 -0.75 13.95 -7.60
N MET A 31 -1.50 12.86 -7.48
CA MET A 31 -2.96 12.92 -7.33
C MET A 31 -3.39 13.53 -6.00
N LEU A 32 -2.66 13.26 -4.92
CA LEU A 32 -2.88 13.92 -3.63
C LEU A 32 -2.61 15.43 -3.70
N GLY A 33 -1.53 15.83 -4.36
CA GLY A 33 -1.25 17.25 -4.62
C GLY A 33 -2.36 17.92 -5.42
N LEU A 34 -2.83 17.27 -6.47
CA LEU A 34 -3.95 17.76 -7.28
C LEU A 34 -5.24 17.90 -6.44
N SER A 35 -5.52 16.96 -5.54
CA SER A 35 -6.68 17.04 -4.65
C SER A 35 -6.61 18.23 -3.71
N SER A 36 -5.41 18.60 -3.25
CA SER A 36 -5.19 19.77 -2.41
C SER A 36 -5.46 21.07 -3.17
N VAL A 37 -4.92 21.18 -4.40
CA VAL A 37 -5.19 22.33 -5.28
C VAL A 37 -6.68 22.43 -5.62
N PHE A 38 -7.31 21.31 -5.98
CA PHE A 38 -8.74 21.27 -6.26
C PHE A 38 -9.58 21.80 -5.09
N ARG A 39 -9.23 21.43 -3.87
CA ARG A 39 -9.92 21.89 -2.66
C ARG A 39 -9.75 23.40 -2.41
N GLU A 40 -8.61 23.99 -2.76
CA GLU A 40 -8.41 25.44 -2.66
C GLU A 40 -9.39 26.21 -3.56
N TYR A 41 -9.65 25.70 -4.76
CA TYR A 41 -10.62 26.29 -5.68
C TYR A 41 -12.08 26.00 -5.30
N PHE A 42 -12.35 24.85 -4.68
CA PHE A 42 -13.69 24.37 -4.35
C PHE A 42 -13.82 24.00 -2.86
N PRO A 43 -13.80 24.98 -1.94
CA PRO A 43 -13.85 24.69 -0.49
C PRO A 43 -15.14 23.99 -0.05
N TYR A 44 -16.23 24.13 -0.81
CA TYR A 44 -17.51 23.49 -0.52
C TYR A 44 -17.49 21.95 -0.67
N CYS A 45 -16.42 21.38 -1.24
CA CYS A 45 -16.29 19.92 -1.37
C CYS A 45 -16.33 19.18 -0.02
N ILE A 46 -16.07 19.88 1.09
CA ILE A 46 -16.16 19.29 2.43
C ILE A 46 -17.56 18.76 2.76
N TRP A 47 -18.61 19.32 2.17
CA TRP A 47 -19.98 18.83 2.35
C TRP A 47 -20.22 17.46 1.71
N PHE A 48 -19.38 17.03 0.77
CA PHE A 48 -19.41 15.69 0.18
C PHE A 48 -18.68 14.65 1.03
N LEU A 49 -17.98 15.06 2.10
CA LEU A 49 -17.22 14.12 2.95
C LEU A 49 -18.09 13.03 3.58
N PRO A 50 -19.29 13.30 4.14
CA PRO A 50 -20.16 12.25 4.65
C PRO A 50 -20.56 11.25 3.56
N LEU A 51 -20.88 11.74 2.36
CA LEU A 51 -21.25 10.90 1.22
C LEU A 51 -20.09 10.02 0.76
N SER A 52 -18.88 10.57 0.67
CA SER A 52 -17.68 9.80 0.32
C SER A 52 -17.35 8.74 1.38
N GLY A 53 -17.55 9.05 2.66
CA GLY A 53 -17.41 8.11 3.77
C GLY A 53 -18.42 6.97 3.69
N MET A 54 -19.69 7.28 3.46
CA MET A 54 -20.75 6.28 3.27
C MET A 54 -20.46 5.37 2.06
N LEU A 55 -20.03 5.96 0.94
CA LEU A 55 -19.66 5.20 -0.26
C LEU A 55 -18.47 4.26 0.03
N THR A 56 -17.45 4.77 0.72
CA THR A 56 -16.29 3.97 1.14
C THR A 56 -16.75 2.79 1.99
N ALA A 57 -17.52 3.04 3.04
CA ALA A 57 -18.04 1.99 3.92
C ALA A 57 -18.88 0.96 3.17
N PHE A 58 -19.77 1.41 2.28
CA PHE A 58 -20.63 0.54 1.47
C PHE A 58 -19.79 -0.35 0.55
N VAL A 59 -18.82 0.21 -0.16
CA VAL A 59 -17.98 -0.57 -1.09
C VAL A 59 -17.09 -1.55 -0.34
N TYR A 60 -16.49 -1.16 0.78
CA TYR A 60 -15.71 -2.08 1.62
C TYR A 60 -16.57 -3.20 2.20
N LYS A 61 -17.80 -2.92 2.62
CA LYS A 61 -18.74 -3.93 3.11
C LYS A 61 -19.15 -4.91 2.02
N LYS A 62 -19.44 -4.42 0.81
CA LYS A 62 -19.95 -5.25 -0.30
C LYS A 62 -18.85 -5.97 -1.07
N TYR A 63 -17.73 -5.31 -1.33
CA TYR A 63 -16.66 -5.80 -2.21
C TYR A 63 -15.31 -5.98 -1.50
N GLY A 64 -15.14 -5.43 -0.30
CA GLY A 64 -13.87 -5.46 0.43
C GLY A 64 -13.49 -6.87 0.89
N GLY A 65 -14.41 -7.63 1.46
CA GLY A 65 -14.12 -8.95 2.04
C GLY A 65 -12.93 -8.83 3.03
N GLU A 66 -11.92 -9.68 2.86
CA GLU A 66 -10.71 -9.64 3.68
C GLU A 66 -9.93 -8.30 3.61
N SER A 67 -10.13 -7.51 2.55
CA SER A 67 -9.50 -6.18 2.42
C SER A 67 -9.91 -5.21 3.53
N SER A 68 -11.02 -5.43 4.21
CA SER A 68 -11.45 -4.63 5.36
C SER A 68 -10.50 -4.70 6.56
N LYS A 69 -9.65 -5.74 6.64
CA LYS A 69 -8.61 -5.88 7.67
C LYS A 69 -7.44 -4.91 7.47
N GLY A 70 -7.30 -4.30 6.30
CA GLY A 70 -6.29 -3.28 6.01
C GLY A 70 -4.86 -3.75 6.31
N ASN A 71 -4.11 -2.97 7.12
CA ASN A 71 -2.73 -3.28 7.47
C ASN A 71 -2.57 -4.61 8.20
N ASN A 72 -3.56 -5.02 9.01
CA ASN A 72 -3.51 -6.30 9.72
C ASN A 72 -3.43 -7.49 8.76
N LEU A 73 -4.09 -7.41 7.59
CA LEU A 73 -4.00 -8.44 6.57
C LEU A 73 -2.58 -8.55 5.99
N ILE A 74 -1.88 -7.42 5.81
CA ILE A 74 -0.50 -7.41 5.33
C ILE A 74 0.44 -8.06 6.36
N ILE A 75 0.26 -7.75 7.65
CA ILE A 75 1.04 -8.34 8.74
C ILE A 75 0.80 -9.86 8.82
N GLN A 76 -0.46 -10.30 8.74
CA GLN A 76 -0.80 -11.72 8.69
C GLN A 76 -0.19 -12.40 7.46
N SER A 77 -0.21 -11.73 6.31
CA SER A 77 0.40 -12.23 5.08
C SER A 77 1.91 -12.44 5.22
N ALA A 78 2.62 -11.53 5.88
CA ALA A 78 4.05 -11.65 6.11
C ALA A 78 4.42 -12.76 7.10
N ASN A 79 3.62 -12.96 8.15
CA ASN A 79 3.93 -13.92 9.23
C ASN A 79 3.32 -15.31 8.98
N GLU A 80 2.09 -15.38 8.51
CA GLU A 80 1.29 -16.60 8.42
C GLU A 80 1.13 -17.11 6.98
N GLY A 81 1.48 -16.29 5.99
CA GLY A 81 1.34 -16.65 4.58
C GLY A 81 -0.08 -16.49 4.02
N VAL A 82 -0.94 -15.72 4.70
CA VAL A 82 -2.29 -15.45 4.23
C VAL A 82 -2.26 -14.70 2.89
N LYS A 83 -3.12 -15.09 1.96
CA LYS A 83 -3.22 -14.44 0.64
C LYS A 83 -3.85 -13.05 0.77
N VAL A 84 -3.25 -12.07 0.11
CA VAL A 84 -3.76 -10.70 0.06
C VAL A 84 -4.50 -10.48 -1.25
N PRO A 85 -5.80 -10.13 -1.22
CA PRO A 85 -6.54 -9.85 -2.43
C PRO A 85 -6.04 -8.57 -3.11
N LYS A 86 -5.82 -8.61 -4.42
CA LYS A 86 -5.35 -7.46 -5.21
C LYS A 86 -6.24 -6.22 -5.05
N ARG A 87 -7.53 -6.44 -4.80
CA ARG A 87 -8.52 -5.37 -4.59
C ARG A 87 -8.15 -4.46 -3.41
N LEU A 88 -7.40 -4.95 -2.41
CA LEU A 88 -6.96 -4.14 -1.27
C LEU A 88 -6.19 -2.89 -1.74
N ALA A 89 -5.16 -3.06 -2.57
CA ALA A 89 -4.38 -1.94 -3.09
C ALA A 89 -5.23 -0.94 -3.90
N VAL A 90 -6.11 -1.47 -4.76
CA VAL A 90 -6.98 -0.65 -5.61
C VAL A 90 -7.97 0.15 -4.78
N LEU A 91 -8.69 -0.51 -3.86
CA LEU A 91 -9.67 0.16 -2.99
C LEU A 91 -9.00 1.22 -2.13
N THR A 92 -7.88 0.86 -1.48
CA THR A 92 -7.15 1.79 -0.62
C THR A 92 -6.65 3.01 -1.40
N PHE A 93 -6.11 2.82 -2.60
CA PHE A 93 -5.65 3.91 -3.45
C PHE A 93 -6.79 4.88 -3.80
N PHE A 94 -7.88 4.36 -4.36
CA PHE A 94 -8.98 5.21 -4.82
C PHE A 94 -9.75 5.86 -3.68
N PHE A 95 -10.04 5.15 -2.59
CA PHE A 95 -10.79 5.72 -1.46
C PHE A 95 -9.97 6.70 -0.63
N THR A 96 -8.64 6.54 -0.57
CA THR A 96 -7.77 7.57 0.01
C THR A 96 -7.83 8.86 -0.80
N LEU A 97 -7.75 8.77 -2.13
CA LEU A 97 -7.88 9.93 -3.00
C LEU A 97 -9.27 10.57 -2.89
N LEU A 98 -10.33 9.76 -2.93
CA LEU A 98 -11.71 10.25 -2.79
C LEU A 98 -11.89 11.05 -1.49
N THR A 99 -11.35 10.54 -0.38
CA THR A 99 -11.39 11.23 0.92
C THR A 99 -10.68 12.58 0.85
N HIS A 100 -9.51 12.66 0.20
CA HIS A 100 -8.77 13.92 0.06
C HIS A 100 -9.50 14.90 -0.87
N PHE A 101 -10.06 14.45 -1.99
CA PHE A 101 -10.87 15.29 -2.86
C PHE A 101 -12.12 15.84 -2.17
N SER A 102 -12.72 15.07 -1.27
CA SER A 102 -13.87 15.50 -0.45
C SER A 102 -13.47 16.39 0.74
N GLY A 103 -12.20 16.79 0.87
CA GLY A 103 -11.75 17.67 1.96
C GLY A 103 -11.40 16.96 3.25
N GLY A 104 -11.48 15.63 3.32
CA GLY A 104 -11.03 14.85 4.46
C GLY A 104 -9.51 14.63 4.45
N SER A 105 -9.01 14.07 5.55
CA SER A 105 -7.62 13.65 5.68
C SER A 105 -7.55 12.16 5.96
N ALA A 106 -6.93 11.41 5.07
CA ALA A 106 -6.64 9.99 5.25
C ALA A 106 -5.14 9.77 5.31
N GLY A 107 -4.68 8.82 6.13
CA GLY A 107 -3.26 8.56 6.32
C GLY A 107 -2.59 8.02 5.05
N ARG A 108 -1.57 8.71 4.57
CA ARG A 108 -0.76 8.28 3.42
C ARG A 108 0.07 7.04 3.73
N GLU A 109 0.48 6.90 4.99
CA GLU A 109 1.29 5.80 5.50
C GLU A 109 0.60 4.45 5.35
N GLY A 110 -0.60 4.34 5.91
CA GLY A 110 -1.41 3.12 5.82
C GLY A 110 -1.72 2.73 4.38
N THR A 111 -2.00 3.72 3.53
CA THR A 111 -2.23 3.52 2.10
C THR A 111 -0.99 2.95 1.41
N ALA A 112 0.19 3.54 1.64
CA ALA A 112 1.45 3.08 1.07
C ALA A 112 1.77 1.64 1.50
N VAL A 113 1.65 1.34 2.80
CA VAL A 113 1.87 0.01 3.37
C VAL A 113 0.93 -1.03 2.74
N GLN A 114 -0.35 -0.72 2.61
CA GLN A 114 -1.33 -1.63 2.01
C GLN A 114 -1.05 -1.88 0.53
N ILE A 115 -0.69 -0.85 -0.23
CA ILE A 115 -0.35 -1.00 -1.66
C ILE A 115 0.93 -1.81 -1.82
N GLY A 116 2.00 -1.44 -1.12
CA GLY A 116 3.29 -2.12 -1.19
C GLY A 116 3.21 -3.59 -0.74
N GLY A 117 2.56 -3.84 0.40
CA GLY A 117 2.34 -5.18 0.91
C GLY A 117 1.45 -6.04 0.00
N THR A 118 0.41 -5.45 -0.61
CA THR A 118 -0.44 -6.16 -1.58
C THR A 118 0.35 -6.52 -2.83
N LEU A 119 1.11 -5.58 -3.39
CA LEU A 119 1.93 -5.81 -4.57
C LEU A 119 2.90 -6.98 -4.34
N THR A 120 3.70 -6.88 -3.29
CA THR A 120 4.78 -7.84 -3.00
C THR A 120 4.24 -9.20 -2.55
N SER A 121 3.15 -9.24 -1.78
CA SER A 121 2.48 -10.51 -1.44
C SER A 121 2.00 -11.23 -2.69
N ASN A 122 1.35 -10.52 -3.64
CA ASN A 122 0.88 -11.15 -4.88
C ASN A 122 2.03 -11.58 -5.81
N VAL A 123 3.14 -10.84 -5.82
CA VAL A 123 4.35 -11.25 -6.56
C VAL A 123 4.93 -12.51 -5.92
N ALA A 124 5.06 -12.55 -4.61
CA ALA A 124 5.57 -13.71 -3.90
C ALA A 124 4.72 -14.97 -4.13
N ASP A 125 3.39 -14.81 -4.12
CA ASP A 125 2.45 -15.91 -4.40
C ASP A 125 2.56 -16.40 -5.86
N LYS A 126 2.66 -15.47 -6.81
CA LYS A 126 2.76 -15.80 -8.25
C LYS A 126 4.03 -16.59 -8.59
N PHE A 127 5.15 -16.26 -7.95
CA PHE A 127 6.43 -16.90 -8.19
C PHE A 127 6.70 -18.10 -7.24
N GLY A 128 5.77 -18.41 -6.32
CA GLY A 128 5.86 -19.57 -5.44
C GLY A 128 7.03 -19.51 -4.46
N PHE A 129 7.37 -18.36 -3.93
CA PHE A 129 8.44 -18.19 -2.95
C PHE A 129 8.13 -18.92 -1.63
N LYS A 130 9.15 -19.48 -1.01
CA LYS A 130 9.05 -20.12 0.31
C LYS A 130 8.67 -19.11 1.38
N LYS A 131 8.13 -19.57 2.51
CA LYS A 131 7.61 -18.73 3.59
C LYS A 131 8.59 -17.63 4.04
N GLU A 132 9.86 -17.96 4.22
CA GLU A 132 10.88 -16.99 4.66
C GLU A 132 11.20 -15.95 3.58
N ASP A 133 11.37 -16.40 2.33
CA ASP A 133 11.64 -15.54 1.18
C ASP A 133 10.44 -14.61 0.91
N ARG A 134 9.22 -15.16 1.03
CA ARG A 134 7.98 -14.42 0.94
C ARG A 134 7.91 -13.31 1.97
N LYS A 135 8.25 -13.59 3.23
CA LYS A 135 8.32 -12.56 4.29
C LYS A 135 9.30 -11.46 3.91
N THR A 136 10.49 -11.81 3.46
CA THR A 136 11.52 -10.84 3.02
C THR A 136 11.02 -9.95 1.88
N ILE A 137 10.35 -10.53 0.86
CA ILE A 137 9.78 -9.77 -0.25
C ILE A 137 8.68 -8.82 0.23
N ILE A 138 7.80 -9.26 1.12
CA ILE A 138 6.74 -8.39 1.67
C ILE A 138 7.36 -7.24 2.46
N LEU A 139 8.30 -7.51 3.35
CA LEU A 139 8.98 -6.48 4.13
C LEU A 139 9.73 -5.48 3.23
N SER A 140 10.39 -5.94 2.16
CA SER A 140 11.01 -5.04 1.18
C SER A 140 10.00 -4.15 0.46
N GLY A 141 8.79 -4.67 0.18
CA GLY A 141 7.69 -3.90 -0.37
C GLY A 141 7.17 -2.83 0.59
N LEU A 142 7.05 -3.15 1.87
CA LEU A 142 6.67 -2.19 2.91
C LEU A 142 7.72 -1.08 3.04
N SER A 143 9.01 -1.45 3.08
CA SER A 143 10.14 -0.52 3.14
C SER A 143 10.16 0.44 1.96
N SER A 144 10.01 -0.10 0.74
CA SER A 144 10.04 0.71 -0.49
C SER A 144 8.83 1.64 -0.58
N ALA A 145 7.64 1.16 -0.18
CA ALA A 145 6.42 1.96 -0.13
C ALA A 145 6.56 3.12 0.85
N PHE A 146 7.01 2.84 2.07
CA PHE A 146 7.24 3.86 3.09
C PHE A 146 8.29 4.88 2.63
N GLY A 147 9.47 4.40 2.21
CA GLY A 147 10.57 5.25 1.76
C GLY A 147 10.20 6.13 0.57
N SER A 148 9.43 5.61 -0.39
CA SER A 148 9.03 6.36 -1.59
C SER A 148 7.95 7.43 -1.33
N VAL A 149 6.98 7.16 -0.43
CA VAL A 149 5.92 8.13 -0.09
C VAL A 149 6.45 9.29 0.75
N PHE A 150 7.43 9.03 1.61
CA PHE A 150 8.02 10.08 2.46
C PHE A 150 9.29 10.72 1.87
N GLY A 151 9.86 10.15 0.81
CA GLY A 151 11.14 10.59 0.27
C GLY A 151 12.32 10.34 1.23
N THR A 152 12.18 9.36 2.14
CA THR A 152 13.14 9.04 3.19
C THR A 152 13.63 7.59 3.08
N PRO A 153 14.59 7.28 2.19
CA PRO A 153 15.04 5.91 1.94
C PRO A 153 15.55 5.19 3.18
N LEU A 154 16.28 5.91 4.05
CA LEU A 154 16.80 5.33 5.30
C LEU A 154 15.68 4.94 6.26
N ALA A 155 14.68 5.80 6.46
CA ALA A 155 13.53 5.47 7.30
C ALA A 155 12.75 4.28 6.73
N GLY A 156 12.62 4.20 5.40
CA GLY A 156 12.04 3.03 4.72
C GLY A 156 12.81 1.75 5.02
N ALA A 157 14.15 1.79 4.98
CA ALA A 157 14.99 0.63 5.31
C ALA A 157 14.78 0.15 6.76
N PHE A 158 14.73 1.06 7.73
CA PHE A 158 14.45 0.73 9.12
C PHE A 158 13.04 0.22 9.35
N PHE A 159 12.06 0.69 8.58
CA PHE A 159 10.67 0.26 8.69
C PHE A 159 10.48 -1.23 8.33
N GLY A 160 11.35 -1.79 7.50
CA GLY A 160 11.29 -3.19 7.07
C GLY A 160 12.14 -4.16 7.88
N MET A 161 12.83 -3.70 8.91
CA MET A 161 13.64 -4.54 9.81
C MET A 161 12.80 -5.12 10.94
#